data_251c7383e1106652c344d3598dbf616f
#
_entry.id   251c7383e1106652c344d3598dbf616f
#
_cell.length_a   1.000
_cell.length_b   1.000
_cell.length_c   1.000
_cell.angle_alpha   90.00
_cell.angle_beta   90.00
_cell.angle_gamma   90.00
#
_symmetry.space_group_name_H-M   'P 1'
#
loop_
_entity.id
_entity.type
_entity.pdbx_description
1 polymer ?
#
loop_
_entity_poly.entity_id
_entity_poly.type
_entity_poly.pdbx_seq_one_letter_code
_entity_poly.pdbx_strand_id
1 'polypeptide(L)'
;SLRRQRQMCIRDSSGTPHLGNYVGSIRHSVRQSVAPGVESYFFLADYHALIKVQEPAKIQRSTLEIAASWLACGLDPERVTFYRQSDIPEIPELTWFLTCVTGKGVLNRAHAYKAQVDKNAAKGEDVDADVTAGLFMYPVLMGADILMFNAHKVPVGRDQVQHIEMARDMAQRFNHLYGDHFTLPDAEIDEAVATLPGLDGRKMSK
;
A
#
# COMPACT_ATOMS: atom_id res chain seq x y z
N SER A 1 20.75 17.36 -14.44
CA SER A 1 19.85 16.21 -14.59
C SER A 1 18.57 16.54 -13.87
N LEU A 2 17.47 16.65 -14.60
CA LEU A 2 16.13 16.76 -14.02
C LEU A 2 15.90 15.48 -13.20
N ARG A 3 15.86 15.58 -11.86
CA ARG A 3 15.54 14.43 -11.00
C ARG A 3 14.13 13.99 -11.37
N ARG A 4 14.01 12.76 -11.90
CA ARG A 4 12.70 12.16 -12.16
C ARG A 4 11.96 12.00 -10.84
N GLN A 5 10.70 12.38 -10.82
CA GLN A 5 9.84 12.18 -9.66
C GLN A 5 9.43 10.70 -9.60
N ARG A 6 9.78 10.01 -8.53
CA ARG A 6 9.37 8.62 -8.32
C ARG A 6 7.99 8.58 -7.72
N GLN A 7 7.14 7.81 -8.34
CA GLN A 7 5.76 7.57 -7.91
C GLN A 7 5.56 6.10 -7.65
N MET A 8 4.99 5.75 -6.50
CA MET A 8 4.71 4.37 -6.14
C MET A 8 3.23 4.13 -6.02
N CYS A 9 2.73 3.11 -6.72
CA CYS A 9 1.34 2.70 -6.68
C CYS A 9 1.21 1.32 -6.01
N ILE A 10 0.62 1.30 -4.83
CA ILE A 10 0.42 0.09 -4.02
C ILE A 10 -0.93 -0.52 -4.36
N ARG A 11 -0.99 -1.84 -4.59
CA ARG A 11 -2.24 -2.56 -4.86
C ARG A 11 -2.37 -3.80 -4.02
N ASP A 12 -3.46 -3.84 -3.26
CA ASP A 12 -3.85 -4.99 -2.47
C ASP A 12 -4.09 -6.19 -3.39
N SER A 13 -3.38 -7.29 -3.15
CA SER A 13 -3.49 -8.55 -3.90
C SER A 13 -4.63 -9.45 -3.38
N SER A 14 -5.55 -8.92 -2.60
CA SER A 14 -6.68 -9.67 -2.06
C SER A 14 -7.90 -9.62 -2.99
N GLY A 15 -8.07 -10.65 -3.81
CA GLY A 15 -9.28 -10.92 -4.62
C GLY A 15 -9.31 -10.25 -5.99
N THR A 16 -10.27 -10.70 -6.82
CA THR A 16 -10.43 -10.28 -8.22
C THR A 16 -10.82 -8.80 -8.34
N PRO A 17 -10.19 -8.01 -9.23
CA PRO A 17 -10.57 -6.63 -9.49
C PRO A 17 -12.00 -6.52 -10.02
N HIS A 18 -12.73 -5.50 -9.58
CA HIS A 18 -14.06 -5.17 -10.07
C HIS A 18 -14.08 -3.77 -10.72
N LEU A 19 -15.20 -3.40 -11.36
CA LEU A 19 -15.34 -2.13 -12.07
C LEU A 19 -14.98 -0.91 -11.20
N GLY A 20 -15.29 -0.94 -9.90
CA GLY A 20 -14.91 0.12 -8.96
C GLY A 20 -13.39 0.27 -8.82
N ASN A 21 -12.63 -0.82 -8.87
CA ASN A 21 -11.17 -0.76 -8.87
C ASN A 21 -10.64 -0.13 -10.17
N TYR A 22 -11.24 -0.49 -11.31
CA TYR A 22 -10.85 0.08 -12.60
C TYR A 22 -11.06 1.60 -12.63
N VAL A 23 -12.27 2.07 -12.35
CA VAL A 23 -12.60 3.51 -12.40
C VAL A 23 -11.91 4.28 -11.29
N GLY A 24 -11.93 3.69 -10.07
CA GLY A 24 -11.44 4.36 -8.87
C GLY A 24 -9.91 4.43 -8.77
N SER A 25 -9.16 3.64 -9.54
CA SER A 25 -7.71 3.67 -9.41
C SER A 25 -6.93 3.21 -10.64
N ILE A 26 -7.26 2.06 -11.27
CA ILE A 26 -6.40 1.49 -12.33
C ILE A 26 -6.28 2.47 -13.50
N ARG A 27 -7.42 2.97 -14.01
CA ARG A 27 -7.46 3.89 -15.16
C ARG A 27 -6.64 5.16 -14.94
N HIS A 28 -6.74 5.74 -13.74
CA HIS A 28 -5.99 6.96 -13.40
C HIS A 28 -4.49 6.66 -13.29
N SER A 29 -4.13 5.63 -12.54
CA SER A 29 -2.72 5.24 -12.35
C SER A 29 -2.03 4.87 -13.66
N VAL A 30 -2.71 4.17 -14.58
CA VAL A 30 -2.18 3.86 -15.90
C VAL A 30 -1.93 5.13 -16.71
N ARG A 31 -2.82 6.12 -16.67
CA ARG A 31 -2.61 7.41 -17.33
C ARG A 31 -1.42 8.19 -16.74
N GLN A 32 -1.32 8.22 -15.43
CA GLN A 32 -0.24 8.89 -14.70
C GLN A 32 1.13 8.22 -14.92
N SER A 33 1.15 6.90 -15.12
CA SER A 33 2.39 6.13 -15.25
C SER A 33 3.27 6.56 -16.42
N VAL A 34 2.68 7.17 -17.44
CA VAL A 34 3.36 7.62 -18.64
C VAL A 34 3.60 9.14 -18.68
N ALA A 35 3.34 9.86 -17.58
CA ALA A 35 3.54 11.29 -17.49
C ALA A 35 5.02 11.68 -17.66
N PRO A 36 5.35 12.78 -18.36
CA PRO A 36 6.72 13.22 -18.53
C PRO A 36 7.41 13.49 -17.19
N GLY A 37 8.65 13.02 -17.02
CA GLY A 37 9.44 13.27 -15.81
C GLY A 37 9.09 12.41 -14.62
N VAL A 38 8.14 11.47 -14.75
CA VAL A 38 7.76 10.51 -13.70
C VAL A 38 8.43 9.15 -13.96
N GLU A 39 8.94 8.55 -12.90
CA GLU A 39 9.43 7.17 -12.85
C GLU A 39 8.44 6.39 -11.95
N SER A 40 7.67 5.50 -12.57
CA SER A 40 6.53 4.86 -11.91
C SER A 40 6.83 3.43 -11.50
N TYR A 41 6.53 3.11 -10.25
CA TYR A 41 6.67 1.80 -9.64
C TYR A 41 5.28 1.26 -9.30
N PHE A 42 4.97 0.07 -9.78
CA PHE A 42 3.73 -0.65 -9.50
C PHE A 42 4.05 -2.00 -8.93
N PHE A 43 3.42 -2.38 -7.84
CA PHE A 43 3.65 -3.70 -7.29
C PHE A 43 2.38 -4.39 -6.81
N LEU A 44 2.46 -5.70 -6.81
CA LEU A 44 1.43 -6.61 -6.32
C LEU A 44 1.79 -6.98 -4.88
N ALA A 45 0.95 -6.56 -3.93
CA ALA A 45 1.21 -6.63 -2.50
C ALA A 45 0.86 -8.01 -1.94
N ASP A 46 1.56 -9.06 -2.37
CA ASP A 46 1.28 -10.45 -1.98
C ASP A 46 1.63 -10.76 -0.51
N TYR A 47 2.63 -10.10 0.08
CA TYR A 47 2.87 -10.20 1.53
C TYR A 47 1.74 -9.56 2.33
N HIS A 48 1.22 -8.41 1.91
CA HIS A 48 0.07 -7.79 2.56
C HIS A 48 -1.18 -8.67 2.48
N ALA A 49 -1.34 -9.46 1.42
CA ALA A 49 -2.46 -10.37 1.27
C ALA A 49 -2.50 -11.43 2.38
N LEU A 50 -1.35 -11.84 2.92
CA LEU A 50 -1.23 -12.83 4.00
C LEU A 50 -1.95 -12.43 5.30
N ILE A 51 -2.20 -11.14 5.51
CA ILE A 51 -2.94 -10.65 6.69
C ILE A 51 -4.38 -11.18 6.70
N LYS A 52 -4.98 -11.36 5.52
CA LYS A 52 -6.40 -11.73 5.36
C LYS A 52 -6.59 -13.10 4.72
N VAL A 53 -5.65 -13.55 3.91
CA VAL A 53 -5.74 -14.78 3.11
C VAL A 53 -4.56 -15.68 3.44
N GLN A 54 -4.86 -16.89 3.92
CA GLN A 54 -3.84 -17.86 4.30
C GLN A 54 -3.72 -19.03 3.30
N GLU A 55 -4.56 -19.07 2.27
CA GLU A 55 -4.54 -20.11 1.24
C GLU A 55 -3.54 -19.73 0.11
N PRO A 56 -2.41 -20.44 -0.06
CA PRO A 56 -1.39 -20.12 -1.05
C PRO A 56 -1.92 -20.04 -2.47
N ALA A 57 -2.77 -21.00 -2.88
CA ALA A 57 -3.34 -21.03 -4.21
C ALA A 57 -4.22 -19.80 -4.52
N LYS A 58 -4.94 -19.31 -3.52
CA LYS A 58 -5.78 -18.13 -3.64
C LYS A 58 -4.95 -16.86 -3.81
N ILE A 59 -3.85 -16.73 -3.04
CA ILE A 59 -2.92 -15.60 -3.17
C ILE A 59 -2.29 -15.60 -4.56
N GLN A 60 -1.75 -16.73 -5.01
CA GLN A 60 -1.14 -16.86 -6.34
C GLN A 60 -2.12 -16.48 -7.45
N ARG A 61 -3.34 -17.02 -7.40
CA ARG A 61 -4.38 -16.73 -8.37
C ARG A 61 -4.74 -15.25 -8.39
N SER A 62 -5.01 -14.64 -7.23
CA SER A 62 -5.36 -13.23 -7.12
C SER A 62 -4.24 -12.33 -7.64
N THR A 63 -2.99 -12.64 -7.33
CA THR A 63 -1.82 -11.91 -7.82
C THR A 63 -1.75 -11.91 -9.35
N LEU A 64 -1.95 -13.09 -10.00
CA LEU A 64 -1.97 -13.20 -11.45
C LEU A 64 -3.17 -12.47 -12.07
N GLU A 65 -4.37 -12.60 -11.50
CA GLU A 65 -5.58 -11.92 -11.99
C GLU A 65 -5.43 -10.40 -11.94
N ILE A 66 -4.84 -9.87 -10.87
CA ILE A 66 -4.57 -8.44 -10.71
C ILE A 66 -3.53 -7.99 -11.73
N ALA A 67 -2.42 -8.72 -11.89
CA ALA A 67 -1.38 -8.41 -12.87
C ALA A 67 -1.97 -8.37 -14.29
N ALA A 68 -2.73 -9.40 -14.69
CA ALA A 68 -3.38 -9.47 -15.98
C ALA A 68 -4.36 -8.30 -16.19
N SER A 69 -5.11 -7.92 -15.16
CA SER A 69 -6.04 -6.80 -15.22
C SER A 69 -5.34 -5.46 -15.47
N TRP A 70 -4.19 -5.23 -14.83
CA TRP A 70 -3.41 -4.00 -15.03
C TRP A 70 -2.87 -3.92 -16.46
N LEU A 71 -2.28 -5.00 -16.96
CA LEU A 71 -1.76 -5.08 -18.33
C LEU A 71 -2.89 -4.91 -19.36
N ALA A 72 -4.03 -5.59 -19.15
CA ALA A 72 -5.21 -5.46 -20.03
C ALA A 72 -5.81 -4.03 -20.01
N CYS A 73 -5.66 -3.29 -18.90
CA CYS A 73 -6.07 -1.90 -18.80
C CYS A 73 -5.06 -0.90 -19.38
N GLY A 74 -3.96 -1.37 -19.95
CA GLY A 74 -2.99 -0.57 -20.67
C GLY A 74 -1.76 -0.14 -19.87
N LEU A 75 -1.46 -0.79 -18.74
CA LEU A 75 -0.16 -0.60 -18.09
C LEU A 75 0.93 -1.14 -19.01
N ASP A 76 1.87 -0.29 -19.38
CA ASP A 76 2.98 -0.63 -20.26
C ASP A 76 4.22 -1.04 -19.43
N PRO A 77 4.55 -2.35 -19.36
CA PRO A 77 5.67 -2.83 -18.54
C PRO A 77 7.05 -2.38 -19.05
N GLU A 78 7.15 -1.91 -20.30
CA GLU A 78 8.40 -1.34 -20.83
C GLU A 78 8.66 0.10 -20.33
N ARG A 79 7.64 0.75 -19.76
CA ARG A 79 7.69 2.14 -19.31
C ARG A 79 7.64 2.31 -17.82
N VAL A 80 7.27 1.26 -17.07
CA VAL A 80 7.15 1.27 -15.62
C VAL A 80 7.92 0.12 -15.02
N THR A 81 8.28 0.22 -13.74
CA THR A 81 8.74 -0.93 -12.97
C THR A 81 7.52 -1.63 -12.39
N PHE A 82 7.20 -2.81 -12.91
CA PHE A 82 6.07 -3.61 -12.45
C PHE A 82 6.57 -4.93 -11.87
N TYR A 83 6.32 -5.17 -10.58
CA TYR A 83 6.90 -6.31 -9.86
C TYR A 83 5.93 -6.86 -8.80
N ARG A 84 6.23 -8.05 -8.31
CA ARG A 84 5.57 -8.63 -7.16
C ARG A 84 6.40 -8.31 -5.91
N GLN A 85 5.75 -7.93 -4.82
CA GLN A 85 6.43 -7.56 -3.57
C GLN A 85 7.43 -8.62 -3.10
N SER A 86 7.05 -9.90 -3.19
CA SER A 86 7.90 -11.03 -2.83
C SER A 86 9.10 -11.27 -3.76
N ASP A 87 9.20 -10.57 -4.90
CA ASP A 87 10.36 -10.63 -5.77
C ASP A 87 11.53 -9.76 -5.27
N ILE A 88 11.27 -8.91 -4.26
CA ILE A 88 12.25 -7.99 -3.67
C ILE A 88 12.57 -8.43 -2.23
N PRO A 89 13.57 -9.28 -2.01
CA PRO A 89 13.88 -9.83 -0.68
C PRO A 89 14.34 -8.76 0.32
N GLU A 90 14.79 -7.62 -0.15
CA GLU A 90 15.22 -6.49 0.68
C GLU A 90 14.04 -5.76 1.36
N ILE A 91 12.80 -5.91 0.87
CA ILE A 91 11.62 -5.28 1.49
C ILE A 91 11.36 -5.82 2.91
N PRO A 92 11.30 -7.15 3.16
CA PRO A 92 11.22 -7.67 4.52
C PRO A 92 12.41 -7.29 5.40
N GLU A 93 13.61 -7.22 4.83
CA GLU A 93 14.82 -6.80 5.53
C GLU A 93 14.72 -5.34 5.98
N LEU A 94 14.35 -4.43 5.08
CA LEU A 94 14.08 -3.03 5.42
C LEU A 94 12.94 -2.90 6.44
N THR A 95 11.90 -3.74 6.34
CA THR A 95 10.81 -3.78 7.31
C THR A 95 11.35 -4.02 8.72
N TRP A 96 12.32 -4.92 8.89
CA TRP A 96 12.95 -5.15 10.18
C TRP A 96 13.69 -3.92 10.70
N PHE A 97 14.50 -3.26 9.86
CA PHE A 97 15.20 -2.03 10.25
C PHE A 97 14.22 -0.93 10.67
N LEU A 98 13.15 -0.72 9.92
CA LEU A 98 12.11 0.25 10.26
C LEU A 98 11.37 -0.12 11.55
N THR A 99 11.11 -1.42 11.77
CA THR A 99 10.51 -1.92 13.02
C THR A 99 11.32 -1.50 14.24
N CYS A 100 12.66 -1.60 14.16
CA CYS A 100 13.56 -1.27 15.27
C CYS A 100 13.54 0.23 15.64
N VAL A 101 13.13 1.10 14.73
CA VAL A 101 13.07 2.56 14.97
C VAL A 101 11.64 3.09 15.15
N THR A 102 10.62 2.25 14.91
CA THR A 102 9.22 2.65 15.00
C THR A 102 8.67 2.45 16.41
N GLY A 103 8.23 3.54 17.03
CA GLY A 103 7.59 3.45 18.35
C GLY A 103 6.24 2.73 18.30
N LYS A 104 5.97 1.84 19.26
CA LYS A 104 4.68 1.11 19.37
C LYS A 104 3.48 2.08 19.37
N GLY A 105 3.60 3.26 19.96
CA GLY A 105 2.54 4.27 19.98
C GLY A 105 2.13 4.77 18.60
N VAL A 106 3.03 4.74 17.60
CA VAL A 106 2.68 5.03 16.18
C VAL A 106 1.77 3.94 15.65
N LEU A 107 2.14 2.67 15.85
CA LEU A 107 1.37 1.52 15.38
C LEU A 107 0.00 1.40 16.06
N ASN A 108 -0.09 1.74 17.34
CA ASN A 108 -1.37 1.75 18.06
C ASN A 108 -2.41 2.71 17.44
N ARG A 109 -1.97 3.71 16.68
CA ARG A 109 -2.86 4.67 16.01
C ARG A 109 -3.30 4.22 14.61
N ALA A 110 -2.74 3.13 14.08
CA ALA A 110 -3.10 2.61 12.77
C ALA A 110 -4.60 2.24 12.70
N HIS A 111 -5.29 2.69 11.65
CA HIS A 111 -6.73 2.55 11.52
C HIS A 111 -7.22 1.09 11.65
N ALA A 112 -6.51 0.14 11.01
CA ALA A 112 -6.94 -1.26 11.04
C ALA A 112 -6.82 -1.88 12.44
N TYR A 113 -5.73 -1.57 13.18
CA TYR A 113 -5.59 -2.01 14.56
C TYR A 113 -6.68 -1.41 15.44
N LYS A 114 -6.89 -0.08 15.36
CA LYS A 114 -7.96 0.58 16.12
C LYS A 114 -9.34 0.01 15.81
N ALA A 115 -9.65 -0.22 14.53
CA ALA A 115 -10.93 -0.80 14.14
C ALA A 115 -11.14 -2.21 14.74
N GLN A 116 -10.09 -3.03 14.85
CA GLN A 116 -10.19 -4.33 15.50
C GLN A 116 -10.36 -4.20 17.02
N VAL A 117 -9.60 -3.29 17.66
CA VAL A 117 -9.74 -2.99 19.10
C VAL A 117 -11.16 -2.52 19.42
N ASP A 118 -11.71 -1.58 18.64
CA ASP A 118 -13.07 -1.06 18.84
C ASP A 118 -14.12 -2.16 18.68
N LYS A 119 -13.94 -3.06 17.71
CA LYS A 119 -14.80 -4.23 17.48
C LYS A 119 -14.75 -5.19 18.67
N ASN A 120 -13.56 -5.47 19.21
CA ASN A 120 -13.37 -6.36 20.34
C ASN A 120 -13.98 -5.77 21.62
N ALA A 121 -13.76 -4.48 21.85
CA ALA A 121 -14.36 -3.76 22.97
C ALA A 121 -15.88 -3.79 22.92
N ALA A 122 -16.48 -3.61 21.74
CA ALA A 122 -17.93 -3.69 21.55
C ALA A 122 -18.52 -5.08 21.86
N LYS A 123 -17.69 -6.14 21.77
CA LYS A 123 -18.08 -7.50 22.12
C LYS A 123 -17.74 -7.90 23.55
N GLY A 124 -17.01 -7.05 24.31
CA GLY A 124 -16.48 -7.38 25.61
C GLY A 124 -15.34 -8.40 25.59
N GLU A 125 -14.67 -8.55 24.46
CA GLU A 125 -13.51 -9.41 24.27
C GLU A 125 -12.22 -8.67 24.68
N ASP A 126 -11.09 -9.42 24.81
CA ASP A 126 -9.78 -8.82 24.99
C ASP A 126 -9.47 -7.86 23.83
N VAL A 127 -8.81 -6.74 24.12
CA VAL A 127 -8.54 -5.70 23.11
C VAL A 127 -7.74 -6.21 21.92
N ASP A 128 -6.86 -7.17 22.16
CA ASP A 128 -6.00 -7.77 21.15
C ASP A 128 -6.53 -9.12 20.62
N ALA A 129 -7.77 -9.49 20.96
CA ALA A 129 -8.39 -10.70 20.40
C ALA A 129 -8.38 -10.65 18.87
N ASP A 130 -7.95 -11.76 18.24
CA ASP A 130 -7.81 -11.91 16.79
C ASP A 130 -6.85 -10.90 16.11
N VAL A 131 -6.06 -10.17 16.88
CA VAL A 131 -5.00 -9.29 16.33
C VAL A 131 -3.73 -10.11 16.09
N THR A 132 -3.44 -10.39 14.83
CA THR A 132 -2.14 -11.00 14.48
C THR A 132 -1.02 -9.96 14.50
N ALA A 133 0.23 -10.42 14.73
CA ALA A 133 1.40 -9.55 14.57
C ALA A 133 1.44 -8.91 13.17
N GLY A 134 1.03 -9.63 12.12
CA GLY A 134 0.94 -9.09 10.77
C GLY A 134 -0.05 -7.93 10.65
N LEU A 135 -1.23 -8.02 11.25
CA LEU A 135 -2.21 -6.93 11.27
C LEU A 135 -1.68 -5.70 12.02
N PHE A 136 -0.91 -5.91 13.08
CA PHE A 136 -0.31 -4.81 13.85
C PHE A 136 0.87 -4.16 13.12
N MET A 137 1.68 -4.95 12.43
CA MET A 137 2.96 -4.55 11.84
C MET A 137 2.86 -4.14 10.36
N TYR A 138 1.75 -4.41 9.65
CA TYR A 138 1.67 -4.11 8.22
C TYR A 138 1.95 -2.64 7.84
N PRO A 139 1.70 -1.62 8.70
CA PRO A 139 2.09 -0.25 8.35
C PRO A 139 3.60 -0.07 8.20
N VAL A 140 4.40 -0.89 8.90
CA VAL A 140 5.87 -0.87 8.76
C VAL A 140 6.28 -1.49 7.44
N LEU A 141 5.67 -2.63 7.06
CA LEU A 141 5.89 -3.24 5.75
C LEU A 141 5.51 -2.27 4.61
N MET A 142 4.36 -1.59 4.72
CA MET A 142 3.96 -0.57 3.75
C MET A 142 4.94 0.61 3.70
N GLY A 143 5.47 1.03 4.85
CA GLY A 143 6.54 2.02 4.93
C GLY A 143 7.80 1.54 4.18
N ALA A 144 8.18 0.28 4.34
CA ALA A 144 9.31 -0.31 3.64
C ALA A 144 9.10 -0.33 2.12
N ASP A 145 7.91 -0.73 1.64
CA ASP A 145 7.57 -0.71 0.21
C ASP A 145 7.80 0.69 -0.39
N ILE A 146 7.34 1.73 0.31
CA ILE A 146 7.43 3.11 -0.16
C ILE A 146 8.87 3.64 -0.12
N LEU A 147 9.57 3.37 0.96
CA LEU A 147 10.90 3.92 1.23
C LEU A 147 12.01 3.18 0.47
N MET A 148 11.83 1.90 0.14
CA MET A 148 12.80 1.10 -0.61
C MET A 148 13.25 1.77 -1.91
N PHE A 149 12.32 2.39 -2.61
CA PHE A 149 12.59 3.06 -3.88
C PHE A 149 12.66 4.58 -3.78
N ASN A 150 12.68 5.13 -2.55
CA ASN A 150 12.68 6.58 -2.32
C ASN A 150 11.55 7.28 -3.09
N ALA A 151 10.33 6.77 -2.97
CA ALA A 151 9.17 7.35 -3.62
C ALA A 151 8.92 8.78 -3.10
N HIS A 152 8.74 9.73 -4.02
CA HIS A 152 8.42 11.12 -3.70
C HIS A 152 6.91 11.28 -3.51
N LYS A 153 6.12 10.60 -4.34
CA LYS A 153 4.66 10.66 -4.33
C LYS A 153 4.04 9.27 -4.30
N VAL A 154 2.97 9.14 -3.53
CA VAL A 154 2.21 7.90 -3.43
C VAL A 154 0.73 8.24 -3.66
N PRO A 155 0.17 7.88 -4.84
CA PRO A 155 -1.24 8.05 -5.12
C PRO A 155 -2.07 7.14 -4.23
N VAL A 156 -2.91 7.73 -3.41
CA VAL A 156 -3.73 7.01 -2.43
C VAL A 156 -5.14 7.60 -2.31
N GLY A 157 -6.09 6.78 -1.89
CA GLY A 157 -7.37 7.27 -1.41
C GLY A 157 -7.23 7.99 -0.06
N ARG A 158 -8.19 8.82 0.30
CA ARG A 158 -8.18 9.59 1.57
C ARG A 158 -8.03 8.70 2.81
N ASP A 159 -8.56 7.49 2.77
CA ASP A 159 -8.48 6.49 3.83
C ASP A 159 -7.06 5.92 4.04
N GLN A 160 -6.15 6.11 3.08
CA GLN A 160 -4.78 5.63 3.12
C GLN A 160 -3.74 6.71 3.48
N VAL A 161 -4.15 7.97 3.60
CA VAL A 161 -3.22 9.10 3.88
C VAL A 161 -2.45 8.86 5.18
N GLN A 162 -3.11 8.32 6.22
CA GLN A 162 -2.47 8.00 7.50
C GLN A 162 -1.24 7.08 7.33
N HIS A 163 -1.30 6.12 6.42
CA HIS A 163 -0.18 5.20 6.19
C HIS A 163 1.03 5.91 5.57
N ILE A 164 0.78 6.92 4.71
CA ILE A 164 1.86 7.72 4.14
C ILE A 164 2.49 8.63 5.22
N GLU A 165 1.68 9.19 6.11
CA GLU A 165 2.18 9.94 7.27
C GLU A 165 3.02 9.05 8.19
N MET A 166 2.58 7.82 8.44
CA MET A 166 3.37 6.85 9.22
C MET A 166 4.69 6.51 8.54
N ALA A 167 4.71 6.32 7.20
CA ALA A 167 5.94 6.09 6.44
C ALA A 167 6.88 7.31 6.53
N ARG A 168 6.34 8.53 6.51
CA ARG A 168 7.13 9.77 6.73
C ARG A 168 7.75 9.79 8.13
N ASP A 169 6.97 9.48 9.17
CA ASP A 169 7.45 9.42 10.55
C ASP A 169 8.60 8.42 10.68
N MET A 170 8.48 7.24 10.08
CA MET A 170 9.52 6.21 10.06
C MET A 170 10.77 6.71 9.34
N ALA A 171 10.62 7.33 8.16
CA ALA A 171 11.73 7.89 7.39
C ALA A 171 12.45 9.01 8.16
N GLN A 172 11.70 9.92 8.77
CA GLN A 172 12.27 11.00 9.60
C GLN A 172 13.06 10.43 10.78
N ARG A 173 12.49 9.45 11.48
CA ARG A 173 13.16 8.83 12.62
C ARG A 173 14.42 8.10 12.21
N PHE A 174 14.38 7.36 11.10
CA PHE A 174 15.53 6.67 10.56
C PHE A 174 16.62 7.67 10.14
N ASN A 175 16.26 8.69 9.37
CA ASN A 175 17.19 9.74 8.93
C ASN A 175 17.83 10.49 10.11
N HIS A 176 17.06 10.75 11.17
CA HIS A 176 17.59 11.38 12.38
C HIS A 176 18.67 10.52 13.08
N LEU A 177 18.50 9.20 13.08
CA LEU A 177 19.41 8.28 13.76
C LEU A 177 20.65 7.91 12.94
N TYR A 178 20.48 7.78 11.63
CA TYR A 178 21.49 7.17 10.76
C TYR A 178 21.96 8.06 9.61
N GLY A 179 21.43 9.28 9.49
CA GLY A 179 21.72 10.19 8.39
C GLY A 179 20.65 10.16 7.28
N ASP A 180 20.76 11.05 6.32
CA ASP A 180 19.77 11.24 5.24
C ASP A 180 19.80 10.08 4.22
N HIS A 181 19.02 9.05 4.50
CA HIS A 181 18.86 7.87 3.61
C HIS A 181 17.58 7.92 2.79
N PHE A 182 16.47 8.35 3.40
CA PHE A 182 15.15 8.27 2.79
C PHE A 182 14.60 9.63 2.40
N THR A 183 14.02 9.68 1.21
CA THR A 183 13.14 10.79 0.80
C THR A 183 11.82 10.69 1.57
N LEU A 184 11.29 11.81 2.05
CA LEU A 184 10.00 11.82 2.74
C LEU A 184 8.87 11.77 1.70
N PRO A 185 8.06 10.70 1.66
CA PRO A 185 7.00 10.57 0.67
C PRO A 185 5.83 11.51 0.95
N ASP A 186 5.16 11.98 -0.09
CA ASP A 186 3.91 12.74 0.00
C ASP A 186 2.73 11.93 -0.53
N ALA A 187 1.59 11.99 0.17
CA ALA A 187 0.34 11.45 -0.34
C ALA A 187 -0.16 12.31 -1.50
N GLU A 188 -0.51 11.67 -2.61
CA GLU A 188 -1.19 12.32 -3.73
C GLU A 188 -2.65 11.84 -3.76
N ILE A 189 -3.58 12.74 -3.40
CA ILE A 189 -5.01 12.43 -3.39
C ILE A 189 -5.58 12.80 -4.75
N ASP A 190 -6.12 11.82 -5.46
CA ASP A 190 -6.88 12.07 -6.67
C ASP A 190 -8.33 12.40 -6.31
N GLU A 191 -8.67 13.67 -6.32
CA GLU A 191 -10.04 14.14 -6.06
C GLU A 191 -11.03 13.77 -7.18
N ALA A 192 -10.53 13.45 -8.38
CA ALA A 192 -11.35 13.01 -9.51
C ALA A 192 -11.77 11.54 -9.43
N VAL A 193 -11.26 10.77 -8.46
CA VAL A 193 -11.68 9.41 -8.22
C VAL A 193 -13.02 9.40 -7.51
N ALA A 194 -14.09 9.54 -8.29
CA ALA A 194 -15.45 9.38 -7.79
C ALA A 194 -15.64 7.96 -7.23
N THR A 195 -16.10 7.88 -5.99
CA THR A 195 -16.59 6.63 -5.43
C THR A 195 -17.78 6.18 -6.26
N LEU A 196 -17.64 5.08 -7.00
CA LEU A 196 -18.77 4.52 -7.74
C LEU A 196 -19.78 3.95 -6.74
N PRO A 197 -21.06 4.36 -6.84
CA PRO A 197 -22.10 3.70 -6.07
C PRO A 197 -22.35 2.30 -6.63
N GLY A 198 -22.53 1.33 -5.74
CA GLY A 198 -23.08 0.02 -6.10
C GLY A 198 -24.56 0.13 -6.48
N LEU A 199 -25.16 -0.97 -6.90
CA LEU A 199 -26.59 -1.04 -7.23
C LEU A 199 -27.48 -0.74 -6.02
N ASP A 200 -26.95 -0.88 -4.82
CA ASP A 200 -27.59 -0.56 -3.53
C ASP A 200 -27.37 0.90 -3.09
N GLY A 201 -26.74 1.73 -3.90
CA GLY A 201 -26.42 3.13 -3.61
C GLY A 201 -25.25 3.34 -2.64
N ARG A 202 -24.66 2.27 -2.09
CA ARG A 202 -23.47 2.34 -1.24
C ARG A 202 -22.18 2.33 -2.07
N LYS A 203 -21.04 2.60 -1.43
CA LYS A 203 -19.72 2.42 -2.09
C LYS A 203 -19.63 0.99 -2.64
N MET A 204 -19.34 0.86 -3.94
CA MET A 204 -19.12 -0.45 -4.55
C MET A 204 -17.99 -1.19 -3.80
N SER A 205 -18.31 -2.36 -3.28
CA SER A 205 -17.37 -3.25 -2.58
C SER A 205 -17.50 -4.68 -3.13
N LYS A 206 -16.53 -5.50 -2.81
CA LYS A 206 -16.55 -6.95 -3.11
C LYS A 206 -17.59 -7.65 -2.27
#